data_a708e566cb1f0f6841f2ad2806080ddc
#
_entry.id   a708e566cb1f0f6841f2ad2806080ddc
#
_cell.length_a   1.000
_cell.length_b   1.000
_cell.length_c   1.000
_cell.angle_alpha   90.00
_cell.angle_beta   90.00
_cell.angle_gamma   90.00
#
_symmetry.space_group_name_H-M   'P 1'
#
loop_
_entity.id
_entity.type
_entity.pdbx_description
1 polymer ?
#
loop_
_entity_poly.entity_id
_entity_poly.type
_entity_poly.pdbx_seq_one_letter_code
_entity_poly.pdbx_strand_id
1 'polypeptide(L)'
;YGESIFNVVYYQPRWIDLTELPYQNPLTGESVYYRNDTNPLWMLHNTGTNDIVEHVYGTVNANYKLSDDFNLTYRAGYDSRHFSGFEYSNKGGYDDNTFKIGYLRLDSERDVDVNQTVILGFDKNITEDLNLEAQIGANSRITRYQSRSSDSDGQVVYGFLRPSNYVTTEA
;
A
#
# COMPACT_ATOMS: atom_id res chain seq x y z
N TYR A 1 -8.74 14.34 13.93
CA TYR A 1 -7.27 14.45 14.03
C TYR A 1 -6.90 13.65 15.27
N GLY A 2 -6.44 12.40 15.09
CA GLY A 2 -5.88 11.61 16.18
C GLY A 2 -4.67 12.33 16.76
N GLU A 3 -4.50 12.29 18.07
CA GLU A 3 -3.34 12.92 18.71
C GLU A 3 -2.06 12.21 18.24
N SER A 4 -1.18 12.98 17.63
CA SER A 4 0.14 12.51 17.24
C SER A 4 1.01 12.34 18.50
N ILE A 5 1.80 11.27 18.58
CA ILE A 5 2.79 11.07 19.64
C ILE A 5 3.64 12.34 19.87
N PHE A 6 4.03 13.01 18.79
CA PHE A 6 4.80 14.27 18.86
C PHE A 6 4.02 15.40 19.52
N ASN A 7 2.72 15.52 19.30
CA ASN A 7 1.89 16.53 19.96
C ASN A 7 1.82 16.29 21.45
N VAL A 8 1.57 15.05 21.86
CA VAL A 8 1.48 14.70 23.29
C VAL A 8 2.79 14.98 24.01
N VAL A 9 3.92 14.61 23.39
CA VAL A 9 5.26 14.89 23.95
C VAL A 9 5.58 16.38 23.94
N TYR A 10 5.22 17.13 22.89
CA TYR A 10 5.49 18.56 22.78
C TYR A 10 4.77 19.39 23.86
N TYR A 11 3.52 19.04 24.18
CA TYR A 11 2.72 19.72 25.20
C TYR A 11 2.91 19.16 26.62
N GLN A 12 3.84 18.21 26.79
CA GLN A 12 4.12 17.64 28.09
C GLN A 12 4.85 18.63 28.99
N PRO A 13 4.48 18.75 30.29
CA PRO A 13 5.23 19.53 31.27
C PRO A 13 6.65 19.02 31.42
N ARG A 14 7.65 19.90 31.48
CA ARG A 14 9.08 19.55 31.57
C ARG A 14 9.49 18.77 32.84
N TRP A 15 8.64 18.80 33.86
CA TRP A 15 8.89 18.09 35.14
C TRP A 15 8.39 16.63 35.12
N ILE A 16 7.74 16.20 34.02
CA ILE A 16 7.34 14.81 33.83
C ILE A 16 8.45 14.06 33.09
N ASP A 17 9.01 13.05 33.73
CA ASP A 17 9.90 12.09 33.07
C ASP A 17 9.10 10.87 32.62
N LEU A 18 8.92 10.72 31.29
CA LEU A 18 8.17 9.60 30.71
C LEU A 18 8.89 8.27 30.91
N THR A 19 10.20 8.26 31.08
CA THR A 19 10.98 7.04 31.19
C THR A 19 10.90 6.40 32.56
N GLU A 20 10.57 7.19 33.60
CA GLU A 20 10.43 6.73 34.98
C GLU A 20 8.97 6.34 35.33
N LEU A 21 7.99 6.75 34.52
CA LEU A 21 6.59 6.45 34.77
C LEU A 21 6.16 5.15 34.09
N PRO A 22 5.29 4.33 34.73
CA PRO A 22 4.66 3.22 34.03
C PRO A 22 3.78 3.78 32.91
N TYR A 23 3.96 3.31 31.68
CA TYR A 23 3.14 3.73 30.55
C TYR A 23 1.92 2.82 30.31
N GLN A 24 1.93 1.63 30.93
CA GLN A 24 0.93 0.61 30.73
C GLN A 24 0.64 -0.16 32.01
N ASN A 25 -0.62 -0.50 32.24
CA ASN A 25 -1.02 -1.43 33.27
C ASN A 25 -0.66 -2.87 32.82
N PRO A 26 0.19 -3.60 33.55
CA PRO A 26 0.66 -4.92 33.14
C PRO A 26 -0.43 -6.00 33.15
N LEU A 27 -1.56 -5.78 33.84
CA LEU A 27 -2.67 -6.74 33.93
C LEU A 27 -3.74 -6.50 32.87
N THR A 28 -4.07 -5.24 32.57
CA THR A 28 -5.17 -4.90 31.66
C THR A 28 -4.70 -4.47 30.29
N GLY A 29 -3.43 -4.06 30.13
CA GLY A 29 -2.91 -3.49 28.90
C GLY A 29 -3.26 -2.00 28.70
N GLU A 30 -4.05 -1.41 29.62
CA GLU A 30 -4.51 -0.03 29.52
C GLU A 30 -3.37 0.98 29.68
N SER A 31 -3.51 2.11 29.00
CA SER A 31 -2.59 3.25 29.10
C SER A 31 -2.61 3.84 30.51
N VAL A 32 -1.43 4.10 31.06
CA VAL A 32 -1.26 4.80 32.33
C VAL A 32 -0.58 6.13 32.04
N TYR A 33 -1.21 7.23 32.46
CA TYR A 33 -0.67 8.56 32.28
C TYR A 33 -1.11 9.48 33.43
N TYR A 34 -0.40 10.60 33.63
CA TYR A 34 -0.67 11.56 34.72
C TYR A 34 -1.93 12.42 34.48
N ARG A 35 -2.47 12.43 33.29
CA ARG A 35 -3.69 13.13 32.89
C ARG A 35 -4.62 12.20 32.08
N ASN A 36 -5.83 12.68 31.85
CA ASN A 36 -6.81 11.96 31.02
C ASN A 36 -6.47 12.05 29.53
N ASP A 37 -5.44 11.32 29.13
CA ASP A 37 -4.85 11.33 27.79
C ASP A 37 -4.10 10.01 27.60
N THR A 38 -3.81 9.61 26.38
CA THR A 38 -3.06 8.39 26.10
C THR A 38 -1.57 8.65 26.29
N ASN A 39 -0.89 7.80 27.04
CA ASN A 39 0.55 7.91 27.24
C ASN A 39 1.28 7.72 25.89
N PRO A 40 2.18 8.64 25.50
CA PRO A 40 2.90 8.54 24.22
C PRO A 40 3.75 7.28 24.08
N LEU A 41 4.31 6.73 25.17
CA LEU A 41 5.01 5.46 25.15
C LEU A 41 4.04 4.29 24.95
N TRP A 42 2.83 4.39 25.50
CA TRP A 42 1.79 3.40 25.23
C TRP A 42 1.42 3.41 23.75
N MET A 43 1.20 4.58 23.15
CA MET A 43 0.95 4.72 21.71
C MET A 43 2.07 4.08 20.88
N LEU A 44 3.33 4.37 21.22
CA LEU A 44 4.50 3.83 20.52
C LEU A 44 4.54 2.29 20.51
N HIS A 45 4.10 1.65 21.58
CA HIS A 45 4.15 0.19 21.74
C HIS A 45 2.85 -0.52 21.32
N ASN A 46 1.75 0.20 21.27
CA ASN A 46 0.41 -0.38 21.08
C ASN A 46 -0.30 0.04 19.78
N THR A 47 0.33 0.90 19.01
CA THR A 47 -0.14 1.24 17.65
C THR A 47 0.94 0.93 16.63
N GLY A 48 0.54 0.65 15.42
CA GLY A 48 1.51 0.42 14.35
C GLY A 48 0.88 0.43 12.97
N THR A 49 1.72 0.77 12.01
CA THR A 49 1.41 0.73 10.58
C THR A 49 2.54 0.01 9.87
N ASN A 50 2.20 -0.88 8.97
CA ASN A 50 3.16 -1.56 8.11
C ASN A 50 2.63 -1.63 6.69
N ASP A 51 3.33 -1.03 5.75
CA ASP A 51 2.99 -0.99 4.33
C ASP A 51 4.05 -1.74 3.54
N ILE A 52 3.58 -2.68 2.72
CA ILE A 52 4.44 -3.47 1.83
C ILE A 52 4.00 -3.18 0.40
N VAL A 53 4.96 -2.81 -0.45
CA VAL A 53 4.76 -2.63 -1.88
C VAL A 53 5.65 -3.59 -2.64
N GLU A 54 5.02 -4.47 -3.40
CA GLU A 54 5.70 -5.35 -4.36
C GLU A 54 5.43 -4.83 -5.77
N HIS A 55 6.50 -4.57 -6.53
CA HIS A 55 6.40 -4.05 -7.89
C HIS A 55 7.24 -4.89 -8.84
N VAL A 56 6.58 -5.47 -9.83
CA VAL A 56 7.22 -6.29 -10.89
C VAL A 56 6.88 -5.68 -12.23
N TYR A 57 7.88 -5.34 -13.00
CA TYR A 57 7.70 -4.81 -14.36
C TYR A 57 8.74 -5.34 -15.31
N GLY A 58 8.39 -5.36 -16.58
CA GLY A 58 9.30 -5.79 -17.62
C GLY A 58 8.77 -5.51 -19.03
N THR A 59 9.68 -5.50 -19.99
CA THR A 59 9.33 -5.32 -21.41
C THR A 59 10.03 -6.37 -22.27
N VAL A 60 9.34 -6.82 -23.29
CA VAL A 60 9.87 -7.69 -24.33
C VAL A 60 9.70 -7.01 -25.68
N ASN A 61 10.78 -6.95 -26.46
CA ASN A 61 10.78 -6.43 -27.82
C ASN A 61 11.31 -7.51 -28.76
N ALA A 62 10.53 -7.82 -29.78
CA ALA A 62 10.93 -8.76 -30.81
C ALA A 62 10.78 -8.09 -32.18
N ASN A 63 11.84 -8.16 -32.99
CA ASN A 63 11.84 -7.71 -34.37
C ASN A 63 12.10 -8.91 -35.26
N TYR A 64 11.22 -9.11 -36.26
CA TYR A 64 11.32 -10.19 -37.19
C TYR A 64 11.28 -9.67 -38.63
N LYS A 65 12.33 -9.97 -39.41
CA LYS A 65 12.41 -9.63 -40.81
C LYS A 65 11.60 -10.67 -41.61
N LEU A 66 10.44 -10.25 -42.13
CA LEU A 66 9.56 -11.10 -42.94
C LEU A 66 10.11 -11.29 -44.34
N SER A 67 10.67 -10.21 -44.92
CA SER A 67 11.34 -10.18 -46.20
C SER A 67 12.32 -9.00 -46.26
N ASP A 68 12.92 -8.75 -47.42
CA ASP A 68 13.82 -7.59 -47.55
C ASP A 68 13.08 -6.26 -47.43
N ASP A 69 11.80 -6.23 -47.83
CA ASP A 69 10.97 -5.04 -47.82
C ASP A 69 10.04 -4.94 -46.59
N PHE A 70 9.86 -6.04 -45.80
CA PHE A 70 8.92 -6.08 -44.68
C PHE A 70 9.56 -6.50 -43.36
N ASN A 71 9.24 -5.76 -42.31
CA ASN A 71 9.61 -6.07 -40.93
C ASN A 71 8.40 -6.11 -40.00
N LEU A 72 8.41 -6.98 -39.03
CA LEU A 72 7.39 -7.08 -37.98
C LEU A 72 8.04 -6.79 -36.64
N THR A 73 7.50 -5.80 -35.93
CA THR A 73 7.92 -5.48 -34.57
C THR A 73 6.81 -5.82 -33.59
N TYR A 74 7.10 -6.61 -32.58
CA TYR A 74 6.23 -6.86 -31.45
C TYR A 74 6.86 -6.33 -30.17
N ARG A 75 6.09 -5.56 -29.41
CA ARG A 75 6.47 -5.04 -28.09
C ARG A 75 5.42 -5.44 -27.08
N ALA A 76 5.84 -6.01 -25.97
CA ALA A 76 4.97 -6.31 -24.84
C ALA A 76 5.57 -5.72 -23.57
N GLY A 77 4.74 -5.03 -22.79
CA GLY A 77 5.05 -4.51 -21.47
C GLY A 77 4.12 -5.13 -20.45
N TYR A 78 4.67 -5.50 -19.32
CA TYR A 78 3.95 -5.96 -18.15
C TYR A 78 4.37 -5.11 -16.95
N ASP A 79 3.40 -4.61 -16.19
CA ASP A 79 3.60 -3.89 -14.95
C ASP A 79 2.59 -4.40 -13.94
N SER A 80 3.05 -4.80 -12.76
CA SER A 80 2.18 -5.26 -11.68
C SER A 80 2.67 -4.71 -10.35
N ARG A 81 1.79 -3.97 -9.68
CA ARG A 81 2.01 -3.44 -8.33
C ARG A 81 1.01 -4.08 -7.37
N HIS A 82 1.51 -4.60 -6.27
CA HIS A 82 0.72 -5.09 -5.16
C HIS A 82 1.07 -4.29 -3.91
N PHE A 83 0.06 -3.70 -3.29
CA PHE A 83 0.14 -3.00 -2.01
C PHE A 83 -0.58 -3.81 -0.94
N SER A 84 0.05 -3.97 0.23
CA SER A 84 -0.56 -4.53 1.42
C SER A 84 -0.33 -3.57 2.58
N GLY A 85 -1.40 -3.02 3.13
CA GLY A 85 -1.41 -2.15 4.31
C GLY A 85 -1.92 -2.90 5.53
N PHE A 86 -1.28 -2.67 6.66
CA PHE A 86 -1.68 -3.17 7.97
C PHE A 86 -1.54 -2.06 8.98
N GLU A 87 -2.66 -1.61 9.57
CA GLU A 87 -2.69 -0.58 10.60
C GLU A 87 -3.49 -1.07 11.80
N TYR A 88 -3.00 -0.81 13.01
CA TYR A 88 -3.68 -1.25 14.21
C TYR A 88 -3.46 -0.31 15.41
N SER A 89 -4.41 -0.38 16.33
CA SER A 89 -4.25 0.03 17.72
C SER A 89 -4.80 -1.05 18.64
N ASN A 90 -4.05 -1.42 19.66
CA ASN A 90 -4.59 -2.22 20.75
C ASN A 90 -5.61 -1.39 21.54
N LYS A 91 -6.57 -2.08 22.18
CA LYS A 91 -7.49 -1.44 23.12
C LYS A 91 -6.79 -0.98 24.40
N GLY A 92 -7.32 0.05 25.05
CA GLY A 92 -6.83 0.52 26.35
C GLY A 92 -6.19 1.90 26.33
N GLY A 93 -6.19 2.61 25.18
CA GLY A 93 -5.89 4.04 25.12
C GLY A 93 -7.02 4.88 25.68
N TYR A 94 -6.83 6.19 25.79
CA TYR A 94 -7.76 7.08 26.51
C TYR A 94 -8.57 8.02 25.59
N ASP A 95 -7.92 8.67 24.64
CA ASP A 95 -8.48 9.89 24.00
C ASP A 95 -9.43 9.66 22.85
N ASP A 96 -9.20 8.64 22.03
CA ASP A 96 -10.02 8.33 20.86
C ASP A 96 -10.79 7.02 21.09
N ASN A 97 -12.00 6.94 20.55
CA ASN A 97 -12.76 5.69 20.58
C ASN A 97 -11.95 4.53 20.00
N THR A 98 -11.20 4.77 18.91
CA THR A 98 -10.30 3.79 18.29
C THR A 98 -9.25 3.26 19.25
N PHE A 99 -8.61 4.12 20.04
CA PHE A 99 -7.64 3.71 21.05
C PHE A 99 -8.30 3.02 22.26
N LYS A 100 -9.51 3.45 22.64
CA LYS A 100 -10.25 2.81 23.77
C LYS A 100 -10.63 1.39 23.47
N ILE A 101 -11.19 1.15 22.30
CA ILE A 101 -11.77 -0.16 21.91
C ILE A 101 -10.79 -1.00 21.09
N GLY A 102 -9.78 -0.40 20.50
CA GLY A 102 -8.83 -1.04 19.58
C GLY A 102 -9.41 -1.23 18.18
N TYR A 103 -8.57 -1.05 17.17
CA TYR A 103 -8.93 -1.25 15.77
C TYR A 103 -7.85 -2.02 15.01
N LEU A 104 -8.27 -2.56 13.88
CA LEU A 104 -7.39 -3.20 12.91
C LEU A 104 -7.92 -2.88 11.50
N ARG A 105 -7.04 -2.32 10.68
CA ARG A 105 -7.30 -2.08 9.26
C ARG A 105 -6.35 -2.91 8.40
N LEU A 106 -6.91 -3.58 7.42
CA LEU A 106 -6.17 -4.35 6.43
C LEU A 106 -6.55 -3.84 5.05
N ASP A 107 -5.56 -3.40 4.28
CA ASP A 107 -5.73 -2.94 2.91
C ASP A 107 -4.92 -3.83 1.97
N SER A 108 -5.49 -4.15 0.81
CA SER A 108 -4.80 -4.85 -0.26
C SER A 108 -5.25 -4.29 -1.60
N GLU A 109 -4.29 -3.79 -2.36
CA GLU A 109 -4.51 -3.25 -3.69
C GLU A 109 -3.61 -3.95 -4.69
N ARG A 110 -4.17 -4.25 -5.84
CA ARG A 110 -3.43 -4.84 -6.95
C ARG A 110 -3.75 -4.14 -8.25
N ASP A 111 -2.71 -3.57 -8.85
CA ASP A 111 -2.72 -3.02 -10.20
C ASP A 111 -1.95 -3.94 -11.13
N VAL A 112 -2.53 -4.21 -12.30
CA VAL A 112 -1.85 -4.93 -13.38
C VAL A 112 -2.10 -4.20 -14.69
N ASP A 113 -1.02 -3.83 -15.37
CA ASP A 113 -1.05 -3.18 -16.68
C ASP A 113 -0.30 -4.03 -17.69
N VAL A 114 -0.99 -4.44 -18.76
CA VAL A 114 -0.40 -5.18 -19.87
C VAL A 114 -0.57 -4.36 -21.13
N ASN A 115 0.54 -3.99 -21.76
CA ASN A 115 0.54 -3.24 -23.01
C ASN A 115 1.21 -4.08 -24.10
N GLN A 116 0.55 -4.16 -25.27
CA GLN A 116 1.05 -4.91 -26.42
C GLN A 116 0.92 -4.05 -27.67
N THR A 117 1.97 -4.02 -28.47
CA THR A 117 2.02 -3.29 -29.73
C THR A 117 2.59 -4.20 -30.81
N VAL A 118 1.89 -4.25 -31.93
CA VAL A 118 2.37 -4.92 -33.17
C VAL A 118 2.49 -3.85 -34.23
N ILE A 119 3.62 -3.80 -34.93
CA ILE A 119 3.88 -2.87 -36.01
C ILE A 119 4.42 -3.67 -37.21
N LEU A 120 3.76 -3.53 -38.35
CA LEU A 120 4.28 -4.01 -39.64
C LEU A 120 4.87 -2.81 -40.38
N GLY A 121 6.15 -2.86 -40.64
CA GLY A 121 6.89 -1.87 -41.43
C GLY A 121 7.15 -2.38 -42.85
N PHE A 122 7.05 -1.47 -43.81
CA PHE A 122 7.43 -1.65 -45.18
C PHE A 122 8.45 -0.59 -45.56
N ASP A 123 9.55 -1.00 -46.18
CA ASP A 123 10.62 -0.10 -46.65
C ASP A 123 11.15 -0.65 -47.98
N LYS A 124 11.00 0.15 -49.05
CA LYS A 124 11.41 -0.25 -50.38
C LYS A 124 11.93 0.90 -51.20
N ASN A 125 13.09 0.72 -51.78
CA ASN A 125 13.59 1.59 -52.85
C ASN A 125 12.84 1.29 -54.14
N ILE A 126 12.01 2.21 -54.57
CA ILE A 126 11.23 2.11 -55.82
C ILE A 126 12.11 2.42 -57.04
N THR A 127 12.95 3.43 -56.88
CA THR A 127 14.01 3.83 -57.83
C THR A 127 15.28 4.20 -57.08
N GLU A 128 16.38 4.53 -57.78
CA GLU A 128 17.63 5.00 -57.15
C GLU A 128 17.42 6.27 -56.31
N ASP A 129 16.46 7.12 -56.67
CA ASP A 129 16.19 8.40 -56.00
C ASP A 129 14.91 8.39 -55.16
N LEU A 130 14.14 7.29 -55.15
CA LEU A 130 12.86 7.23 -54.48
C LEU A 130 12.76 6.02 -53.54
N ASN A 131 12.70 6.28 -52.23
CA ASN A 131 12.40 5.31 -51.19
C ASN A 131 10.96 5.51 -50.68
N LEU A 132 10.23 4.42 -50.50
CA LEU A 132 8.89 4.41 -49.91
C LEU A 132 8.91 3.66 -48.57
N GLU A 133 8.61 4.39 -47.47
CA GLU A 133 8.42 3.83 -46.14
C GLU A 133 6.95 3.93 -45.73
N ALA A 134 6.41 2.85 -45.19
CA ALA A 134 5.06 2.81 -44.64
C ALA A 134 5.03 1.93 -43.37
N GLN A 135 4.17 2.28 -42.43
CA GLN A 135 3.95 1.49 -41.21
C GLN A 135 2.47 1.40 -40.90
N ILE A 136 2.06 0.22 -40.45
CA ILE A 136 0.74 0.00 -39.88
C ILE A 136 0.91 -0.72 -38.55
N GLY A 137 0.16 -0.31 -37.52
CA GLY A 137 0.31 -0.89 -36.19
C GLY A 137 -1.01 -0.96 -35.45
N ALA A 138 -1.03 -1.86 -34.47
CA ALA A 138 -2.11 -2.00 -33.51
C ALA A 138 -1.53 -2.02 -32.10
N ASN A 139 -2.24 -1.36 -31.16
CA ASN A 139 -1.89 -1.36 -29.74
C ASN A 139 -3.09 -1.87 -28.93
N SER A 140 -2.81 -2.68 -27.93
CA SER A 140 -3.78 -3.12 -26.92
C SER A 140 -3.22 -2.88 -25.53
N ARG A 141 -4.01 -2.20 -24.68
CA ARG A 141 -3.69 -2.01 -23.27
C ARG A 141 -4.81 -2.57 -22.41
N ILE A 142 -4.45 -3.41 -21.45
CA ILE A 142 -5.35 -4.02 -20.48
C ILE A 142 -4.88 -3.59 -19.09
N THR A 143 -5.73 -2.82 -18.41
CA THR A 143 -5.49 -2.43 -17.01
C THR A 143 -6.50 -3.14 -16.11
N ARG A 144 -6.03 -3.75 -15.03
CA ARG A 144 -6.86 -4.38 -14.00
C ARG A 144 -6.51 -3.80 -12.65
N TYR A 145 -7.51 -3.27 -11.96
CA TYR A 145 -7.40 -2.78 -10.60
C TYR A 145 -8.30 -3.60 -9.69
N GLN A 146 -7.77 -4.01 -8.55
CA GLN A 146 -8.50 -4.68 -7.49
C GLN A 146 -8.11 -4.05 -6.16
N SER A 147 -9.10 -3.67 -5.36
CA SER A 147 -8.89 -3.16 -4.01
C SER A 147 -9.77 -3.93 -3.04
N ARG A 148 -9.23 -4.20 -1.88
CA ARG A 148 -9.94 -4.79 -0.74
C ARG A 148 -9.49 -4.07 0.51
N SER A 149 -10.46 -3.67 1.34
CA SER A 149 -10.22 -3.08 2.66
C SER A 149 -11.07 -3.83 3.68
N SER A 150 -10.54 -3.98 4.87
CA SER A 150 -11.29 -4.53 6.00
C SER A 150 -10.96 -3.70 7.24
N ASP A 151 -11.99 -3.07 7.80
CA ASP A 151 -11.93 -2.30 9.03
C ASP A 151 -12.59 -3.09 10.15
N SER A 152 -11.90 -3.27 11.26
CA SER A 152 -12.34 -4.05 12.41
C SER A 152 -12.18 -3.25 13.70
N ASP A 153 -13.25 -3.14 14.48
CA ASP A 153 -13.32 -2.37 15.71
C ASP A 153 -13.76 -3.21 16.90
N GLY A 154 -13.30 -2.81 18.10
CA GLY A 154 -13.66 -3.45 19.35
C GLY A 154 -12.86 -4.73 19.59
N GLN A 155 -11.56 -4.60 19.82
CA GLN A 155 -10.67 -5.72 20.14
C GLN A 155 -11.11 -6.47 21.38
N VAL A 156 -11.37 -7.77 21.26
CA VAL A 156 -11.84 -8.64 22.38
C VAL A 156 -10.66 -9.05 23.28
N VAL A 157 -9.62 -9.65 22.69
CA VAL A 157 -8.40 -10.08 23.39
C VAL A 157 -7.28 -9.12 23.03
N TYR A 158 -6.70 -8.49 24.04
CA TYR A 158 -5.58 -7.57 23.88
C TYR A 158 -4.39 -8.22 23.17
N GLY A 159 -3.79 -7.50 22.22
CA GLY A 159 -2.60 -7.92 21.50
C GLY A 159 -2.84 -8.97 20.40
N PHE A 160 -4.05 -9.48 20.25
CA PHE A 160 -4.37 -10.47 19.20
C PHE A 160 -4.97 -9.77 17.97
N LEU A 161 -4.10 -9.48 16.99
CA LEU A 161 -4.39 -8.64 15.82
C LEU A 161 -4.90 -9.50 14.63
N ARG A 162 -6.14 -9.96 14.73
CA ARG A 162 -6.85 -10.67 13.64
C ARG A 162 -8.30 -10.22 13.59
N PRO A 163 -8.92 -10.07 12.39
CA PRO A 163 -10.32 -9.63 12.26
C PRO A 163 -11.31 -10.41 13.14
N SER A 164 -11.09 -11.72 13.32
CA SER A 164 -11.93 -12.57 14.16
C SER A 164 -11.89 -12.23 15.67
N ASN A 165 -10.99 -11.35 16.10
CA ASN A 165 -10.87 -10.89 17.47
C ASN A 165 -11.54 -9.54 17.73
N TYR A 166 -12.32 -9.04 16.78
CA TYR A 166 -13.00 -7.76 16.88
C TYR A 166 -14.51 -7.95 16.89
N VAL A 167 -15.21 -7.04 17.54
CA VAL A 167 -16.68 -7.10 17.68
C VAL A 167 -17.38 -6.83 16.36
N THR A 168 -16.87 -5.85 15.61
CA THR A 168 -17.36 -5.49 14.27
C THR A 168 -16.24 -5.60 13.26
N THR A 169 -16.58 -6.10 12.06
CA THR A 169 -15.68 -6.13 10.89
C THR A 169 -16.49 -5.78 9.66
N GLU A 170 -16.07 -4.73 8.95
CA GLU A 170 -16.62 -4.29 7.66
C GLU A 170 -15.57 -4.58 6.57
N ALA A 171 -16.03 -5.04 5.38
CA ALA A 171 -15.16 -5.42 4.26
C ALA A 171 -15.74 -4.95 2.91
#